data_fc8d566e63d594d094cf6320f86e5705
#
_entry.id   fc8d566e63d594d094cf6320f86e5705
#
_cell.length_a   1.000
_cell.length_b   1.000
_cell.length_c   1.000
_cell.angle_alpha   90.00
_cell.angle_beta   90.00
_cell.angle_gamma   90.00
#
_symmetry.space_group_name_H-M   'P 1'
#
loop_
_entity.id
_entity.type
_entity.pdbx_description
1 polymer ?
#
loop_
_entity_poly.entity_id
_entity_poly.type
_entity_poly.pdbx_seq_one_letter_code
_entity_poly.pdbx_strand_id
1 'polypeptide(L)'
;PQITSLLGDVNIILHLAAGSHVDRSIEYPMDFVMDNVVGTTNILNYARNIRNLERFIYFSTDEVFGPAPEGVYYGERDRYNSTNPYSASKAAAEEICVAFENTYRMPLYITHTMNVFGERQHPEKYIPLCIRRVRSGETIRIHSNPAKTKAGSRHYIHAKDVAEGLLHILNLKGPFDIDYGGAKCPKFNLVGKEEIDNLTLAQMIAKVQGKELNYEMSDFHSARPGHDLRYSLSGEYMKTLGWEPQIALSERIEQVVNWTLDNDRWLK
;
A
#
# COMPACT_ATOMS: atom_id res chain seq x y z
N PRO A 1 18.21 2.08 -21.32
CA PRO A 1 18.35 2.26 -22.77
C PRO A 1 17.57 1.22 -23.57
N GLN A 2 17.43 -0.03 -23.11
CA GLN A 2 16.73 -1.10 -23.87
C GLN A 2 15.20 -1.06 -23.75
N ILE A 3 14.66 -0.55 -22.63
CA ILE A 3 13.20 -0.48 -22.40
C ILE A 3 12.56 0.58 -23.31
N THR A 4 13.24 1.68 -23.56
CA THR A 4 12.73 2.80 -24.35
C THR A 4 12.41 2.45 -25.80
N SER A 5 13.12 1.47 -26.39
CA SER A 5 12.88 1.01 -27.76
C SER A 5 11.71 0.03 -27.89
N LEU A 6 11.25 -0.53 -26.75
CA LEU A 6 10.16 -1.51 -26.69
C LEU A 6 8.82 -0.87 -26.34
N LEU A 7 8.84 0.30 -25.71
CA LEU A 7 7.64 1.06 -25.37
C LEU A 7 7.33 2.00 -26.54
N GLY A 8 6.22 1.75 -27.24
CA GLY A 8 5.69 2.67 -28.24
C GLY A 8 5.31 4.05 -27.65
N ASP A 9 4.37 4.76 -28.24
CA ASP A 9 3.87 6.03 -27.72
C ASP A 9 3.16 5.84 -26.38
N VAL A 10 3.88 6.07 -25.29
CA VAL A 10 3.37 6.02 -23.92
C VAL A 10 3.00 7.42 -23.48
N ASN A 11 1.77 7.62 -23.02
CA ASN A 11 1.30 8.92 -22.48
C ASN A 11 0.89 8.85 -21.01
N ILE A 12 0.71 7.65 -20.44
CA ILE A 12 0.42 7.45 -19.01
C ILE A 12 1.40 6.43 -18.43
N ILE A 13 1.98 6.74 -17.29
CA ILE A 13 2.85 5.82 -16.53
C ILE A 13 2.26 5.63 -15.13
N LEU A 14 1.97 4.38 -14.79
CA LEU A 14 1.65 3.96 -13.42
C LEU A 14 2.87 3.21 -12.86
N HIS A 15 3.61 3.85 -11.96
CA HIS A 15 4.84 3.30 -11.39
C HIS A 15 4.56 2.60 -10.06
N LEU A 16 4.24 1.29 -10.13
CA LEU A 16 3.96 0.44 -8.98
C LEU A 16 5.15 -0.46 -8.59
N ALA A 17 6.17 -0.55 -9.44
CA ALA A 17 7.33 -1.39 -9.20
C ALA A 17 8.15 -0.86 -8.00
N ALA A 18 8.36 -1.72 -7.00
CA ALA A 18 9.12 -1.39 -5.80
C ALA A 18 9.55 -2.65 -5.04
N GLY A 19 10.65 -2.58 -4.31
CA GLY A 19 10.89 -3.47 -3.19
C GLY A 19 9.89 -3.15 -2.07
N SER A 20 9.08 -4.13 -1.63
CA SER A 20 7.92 -3.88 -0.74
C SER A 20 7.91 -4.72 0.54
N HIS A 21 8.98 -5.45 0.86
CA HIS A 21 9.01 -6.36 2.02
C HIS A 21 9.83 -5.74 3.16
N VAL A 22 9.15 -5.29 4.23
CA VAL A 22 9.78 -4.57 5.35
C VAL A 22 10.92 -5.37 5.98
N ASP A 23 10.73 -6.67 6.32
CA ASP A 23 11.77 -7.47 6.97
C ASP A 23 13.03 -7.57 6.10
N ARG A 24 12.87 -7.76 4.78
CA ARG A 24 14.01 -7.74 3.85
C ARG A 24 14.69 -6.39 3.78
N SER A 25 13.94 -5.30 3.95
CA SER A 25 14.56 -3.96 3.96
C SER A 25 15.44 -3.72 5.17
N ILE A 26 15.13 -4.37 6.30
CA ILE A 26 15.96 -4.30 7.52
C ILE A 26 17.26 -5.09 7.31
N GLU A 27 17.19 -6.23 6.65
CA GLU A 27 18.34 -7.09 6.37
C GLU A 27 19.20 -6.53 5.22
N TYR A 28 18.56 -6.01 4.15
CA TYR A 28 19.23 -5.53 2.93
C TYR A 28 18.78 -4.10 2.56
N PRO A 29 19.06 -3.06 3.38
CA PRO A 29 18.53 -1.72 3.16
C PRO A 29 18.99 -1.08 1.85
N MET A 30 20.20 -1.40 1.38
CA MET A 30 20.72 -0.85 0.12
C MET A 30 19.95 -1.32 -1.11
N ASP A 31 19.44 -2.55 -1.11
CA ASP A 31 18.62 -3.06 -2.21
C ASP A 31 17.34 -2.21 -2.36
N PHE A 32 16.73 -1.81 -1.24
CA PHE A 32 15.56 -0.93 -1.25
C PHE A 32 15.87 0.51 -1.70
N VAL A 33 17.04 1.03 -1.39
CA VAL A 33 17.49 2.31 -1.94
C VAL A 33 17.67 2.19 -3.46
N MET A 34 18.31 1.12 -3.93
CA MET A 34 18.53 0.90 -5.37
C MET A 34 17.20 0.69 -6.11
N ASP A 35 16.31 -0.15 -5.59
CA ASP A 35 15.03 -0.46 -6.25
C ASP A 35 14.07 0.73 -6.19
N ASN A 36 13.87 1.32 -5.01
CA ASN A 36 12.81 2.31 -4.81
C ASN A 36 13.26 3.73 -5.16
N VAL A 37 14.48 4.14 -4.82
CA VAL A 37 14.94 5.51 -5.07
C VAL A 37 15.60 5.62 -6.44
N VAL A 38 16.63 4.80 -6.70
CA VAL A 38 17.36 4.85 -7.97
C VAL A 38 16.46 4.35 -9.11
N GLY A 39 15.70 3.27 -8.89
CA GLY A 39 14.73 2.74 -9.87
C GLY A 39 13.69 3.80 -10.26
N THR A 40 13.07 4.46 -9.26
CA THR A 40 12.11 5.55 -9.52
C THR A 40 12.76 6.71 -10.26
N THR A 41 13.97 7.13 -9.86
CA THR A 41 14.71 8.21 -10.54
C THR A 41 14.98 7.86 -12.01
N ASN A 42 15.30 6.61 -12.32
CA ASN A 42 15.53 6.16 -13.69
C ASN A 42 14.25 6.22 -14.54
N ILE A 43 13.10 5.81 -13.98
CA ILE A 43 11.80 5.90 -14.69
C ILE A 43 11.39 7.36 -14.88
N LEU A 44 11.58 8.22 -13.89
CA LEU A 44 11.32 9.66 -14.01
C LEU A 44 12.22 10.31 -15.07
N ASN A 45 13.51 9.94 -15.10
CA ASN A 45 14.45 10.44 -16.09
C ASN A 45 14.10 10.00 -17.52
N TYR A 46 13.51 8.81 -17.68
CA TYR A 46 12.90 8.37 -18.94
C TYR A 46 11.65 9.21 -19.25
N ALA A 47 10.72 9.28 -18.30
CA ALA A 47 9.42 9.91 -18.46
C ALA A 47 9.49 11.41 -18.87
N ARG A 48 10.48 12.16 -18.36
CA ARG A 48 10.67 13.59 -18.70
C ARG A 48 10.98 13.85 -20.17
N ASN A 49 11.38 12.82 -20.94
CA ASN A 49 11.66 12.93 -22.37
C ASN A 49 10.47 12.54 -23.24
N ILE A 50 9.34 12.13 -22.65
CA ILE A 50 8.13 11.78 -23.36
C ILE A 50 7.36 13.08 -23.68
N ARG A 51 7.23 13.40 -24.97
CA ARG A 51 6.59 14.66 -25.40
C ARG A 51 5.12 14.77 -25.04
N ASN A 52 4.39 13.66 -25.09
CA ASN A 52 2.96 13.60 -24.86
C ASN A 52 2.62 12.91 -23.54
N LEU A 53 3.48 13.05 -22.53
CA LEU A 53 3.19 12.49 -21.19
C LEU A 53 2.00 13.26 -20.60
N GLU A 54 0.88 12.59 -20.43
CA GLU A 54 -0.33 13.15 -19.83
C GLU A 54 -0.36 12.96 -18.32
N ARG A 55 0.20 11.85 -17.82
CA ARG A 55 0.19 11.52 -16.40
C ARG A 55 1.29 10.56 -16.01
N PHE A 56 1.92 10.83 -14.86
CA PHE A 56 2.77 9.89 -14.15
C PHE A 56 2.23 9.73 -12.74
N ILE A 57 1.85 8.53 -12.32
CA ILE A 57 1.39 8.23 -10.96
C ILE A 57 2.44 7.38 -10.26
N TYR A 58 3.01 7.91 -9.17
CA TYR A 58 3.89 7.18 -8.28
C TYR A 58 3.06 6.52 -7.18
N PHE A 59 3.19 5.20 -7.05
CA PHE A 59 2.46 4.41 -6.07
C PHE A 59 3.29 4.27 -4.79
N SER A 60 2.90 4.98 -3.74
CA SER A 60 3.54 4.98 -2.43
C SER A 60 2.75 4.18 -1.38
N THR A 61 3.06 4.37 -0.13
CA THR A 61 2.57 3.59 1.00
C THR A 61 2.19 4.47 2.19
N ASP A 62 1.27 4.00 3.01
CA ASP A 62 0.90 4.57 4.31
C ASP A 62 2.07 4.57 5.31
N GLU A 63 3.01 3.65 5.17
CA GLU A 63 4.14 3.50 6.08
C GLU A 63 5.10 4.71 6.09
N VAL A 64 5.03 5.59 5.09
CA VAL A 64 5.84 6.83 5.08
C VAL A 64 5.48 7.77 6.24
N PHE A 65 4.22 7.73 6.69
CA PHE A 65 3.75 8.55 7.82
C PHE A 65 4.12 7.98 9.19
N GLY A 66 4.52 6.71 9.25
CA GLY A 66 4.83 6.01 10.50
C GLY A 66 3.60 5.63 11.32
N PRO A 67 3.79 5.28 12.61
CA PRO A 67 2.72 4.80 13.48
C PRO A 67 1.63 5.85 13.70
N ALA A 68 0.38 5.43 13.61
CA ALA A 68 -0.76 6.28 13.88
C ALA A 68 -1.34 5.96 15.28
N PRO A 69 -1.30 6.91 16.23
CA PRO A 69 -2.01 6.77 17.50
C PRO A 69 -3.50 6.50 17.31
N GLU A 70 -4.16 5.98 18.34
CA GLU A 70 -5.59 5.75 18.29
C GLU A 70 -6.35 7.06 18.01
N GLY A 71 -7.31 7.02 17.08
CA GLY A 71 -8.07 8.20 16.65
C GLY A 71 -7.33 9.14 15.69
N VAL A 72 -6.05 8.88 15.36
CA VAL A 72 -5.29 9.68 14.39
C VAL A 72 -5.36 9.02 13.01
N TYR A 73 -5.65 9.82 11.99
CA TYR A 73 -5.71 9.43 10.58
C TYR A 73 -4.90 10.44 9.78
N TYR A 74 -3.80 10.00 9.16
CA TYR A 74 -2.92 10.91 8.41
C TYR A 74 -3.55 11.31 7.07
N GLY A 75 -3.61 12.60 6.82
CA GLY A 75 -3.96 13.17 5.53
C GLY A 75 -2.75 13.19 4.57
N GLU A 76 -2.99 13.56 3.33
CA GLU A 76 -2.00 13.53 2.24
C GLU A 76 -0.79 14.45 2.47
N ARG A 77 -0.91 15.40 3.40
CA ARG A 77 0.09 16.44 3.66
C ARG A 77 0.71 16.36 5.04
N ASP A 78 0.37 15.34 5.79
CA ASP A 78 0.98 15.12 7.10
C ASP A 78 2.47 14.81 6.95
N ARG A 79 3.21 15.10 8.02
CA ARG A 79 4.66 14.92 8.05
C ARG A 79 5.03 13.44 8.04
N TYR A 80 5.98 13.07 7.20
CA TYR A 80 6.54 11.71 7.18
C TYR A 80 7.36 11.41 8.44
N ASN A 81 7.24 10.19 8.91
CA ASN A 81 7.94 9.64 10.07
C ASN A 81 8.26 8.16 9.84
N SER A 82 9.01 7.86 8.78
CA SER A 82 9.37 6.50 8.39
C SER A 82 10.09 5.75 9.50
N THR A 83 9.63 4.54 9.84
CA THR A 83 10.15 3.72 10.96
C THR A 83 11.03 2.56 10.50
N ASN A 84 11.14 2.31 9.20
CA ASN A 84 11.96 1.25 8.63
C ASN A 84 12.59 1.66 7.28
N PRO A 85 13.63 0.94 6.79
CA PRO A 85 14.29 1.29 5.53
C PRO A 85 13.37 1.23 4.30
N TYR A 86 12.38 0.34 4.27
CA TYR A 86 11.38 0.31 3.19
C TYR A 86 10.61 1.63 3.14
N SER A 87 9.97 2.03 4.23
CA SER A 87 9.18 3.27 4.27
C SER A 87 10.05 4.50 4.00
N ALA A 88 11.29 4.54 4.52
CA ALA A 88 12.23 5.61 4.25
C ALA A 88 12.61 5.69 2.75
N SER A 89 12.84 4.56 2.09
CA SER A 89 13.13 4.52 0.65
C SER A 89 11.94 4.96 -0.20
N LYS A 90 10.71 4.64 0.22
CA LYS A 90 9.47 5.10 -0.45
C LYS A 90 9.29 6.60 -0.29
N ALA A 91 9.48 7.15 0.93
CA ALA A 91 9.43 8.58 1.20
C ALA A 91 10.50 9.35 0.39
N ALA A 92 11.73 8.84 0.32
CA ALA A 92 12.79 9.44 -0.48
C ALA A 92 12.43 9.49 -1.98
N ALA A 93 11.83 8.41 -2.50
CA ALA A 93 11.38 8.38 -3.89
C ALA A 93 10.21 9.36 -4.16
N GLU A 94 9.33 9.60 -3.20
CA GLU A 94 8.30 10.65 -3.30
C GLU A 94 8.92 12.04 -3.41
N GLU A 95 9.92 12.35 -2.59
CA GLU A 95 10.62 13.63 -2.65
C GLU A 95 11.34 13.82 -3.99
N ILE A 96 11.87 12.75 -4.60
CA ILE A 96 12.38 12.81 -5.98
C ILE A 96 11.26 13.12 -6.98
N CYS A 97 10.07 12.51 -6.84
CA CYS A 97 8.91 12.84 -7.67
C CYS A 97 8.53 14.32 -7.55
N VAL A 98 8.43 14.85 -6.32
CA VAL A 98 8.14 16.26 -6.06
C VAL A 98 9.20 17.17 -6.70
N ALA A 99 10.48 16.83 -6.57
CA ALA A 99 11.58 17.58 -7.18
C ALA A 99 11.49 17.59 -8.73
N PHE A 100 11.13 16.44 -9.34
CA PHE A 100 10.96 16.35 -10.79
C PHE A 100 9.74 17.16 -11.29
N GLU A 101 8.63 17.13 -10.56
CA GLU A 101 7.48 18.00 -10.89
C GLU A 101 7.87 19.47 -10.83
N ASN A 102 8.48 19.91 -9.73
CA ASN A 102 8.87 21.31 -9.55
C ASN A 102 9.91 21.77 -10.58
N THR A 103 10.89 20.93 -10.92
CA THR A 103 12.01 21.28 -11.80
C THR A 103 11.62 21.19 -13.28
N TYR A 104 10.96 20.10 -13.66
CA TYR A 104 10.70 19.76 -15.07
C TYR A 104 9.24 19.95 -15.49
N ARG A 105 8.36 20.35 -14.56
CA ARG A 105 6.91 20.55 -14.80
C ARG A 105 6.22 19.29 -15.30
N MET A 106 6.65 18.14 -14.81
CA MET A 106 6.05 16.86 -15.18
C MET A 106 4.65 16.71 -14.55
N PRO A 107 3.69 16.09 -15.25
CA PRO A 107 2.33 15.85 -14.72
C PRO A 107 2.33 14.67 -13.71
N LEU A 108 2.94 14.89 -12.54
CA LEU A 108 3.16 13.89 -11.51
C LEU A 108 2.05 13.90 -10.44
N TYR A 109 1.60 12.71 -10.08
CA TYR A 109 0.72 12.47 -8.93
C TYR A 109 1.34 11.39 -8.05
N ILE A 110 1.05 11.44 -6.76
CA ILE A 110 1.47 10.46 -5.77
C ILE A 110 0.22 9.84 -5.14
N THR A 111 0.21 8.52 -4.95
CA THR A 111 -0.83 7.85 -4.17
C THR A 111 -0.22 7.18 -2.96
N HIS A 112 -0.81 7.38 -1.78
CA HIS A 112 -0.52 6.56 -0.60
C HIS A 112 -1.60 5.50 -0.49
N THR A 113 -1.20 4.25 -0.40
CA THR A 113 -2.14 3.14 -0.36
C THR A 113 -1.92 2.33 0.89
N MET A 114 -3.03 2.01 1.57
CA MET A 114 -3.03 1.10 2.71
C MET A 114 -2.76 -0.35 2.25
N ASN A 115 -2.83 -1.32 3.17
CA ASN A 115 -2.51 -2.72 2.87
C ASN A 115 -3.38 -3.29 1.74
N VAL A 116 -2.83 -3.37 0.55
CA VAL A 116 -3.52 -3.94 -0.63
C VAL A 116 -3.58 -5.45 -0.52
N PHE A 117 -4.76 -6.02 -0.79
CA PHE A 117 -4.96 -7.46 -0.90
C PHE A 117 -5.80 -7.82 -2.13
N GLY A 118 -5.80 -9.08 -2.49
CA GLY A 118 -6.58 -9.59 -3.61
C GLY A 118 -6.13 -10.97 -4.05
N GLU A 119 -6.75 -11.45 -5.11
CA GLU A 119 -6.40 -12.70 -5.76
C GLU A 119 -4.95 -12.66 -6.26
N ARG A 120 -4.24 -13.77 -6.18
CA ARG A 120 -2.82 -13.91 -6.60
C ARG A 120 -1.82 -13.14 -5.72
N GLN A 121 -2.23 -12.66 -4.53
CA GLN A 121 -1.29 -12.06 -3.59
C GLN A 121 -0.21 -13.07 -3.19
N HIS A 122 1.02 -12.59 -2.99
CA HIS A 122 2.16 -13.42 -2.60
C HIS A 122 1.87 -14.19 -1.30
N PRO A 123 2.19 -15.51 -1.22
CA PRO A 123 1.80 -16.38 -0.11
C PRO A 123 2.40 -16.01 1.26
N GLU A 124 3.46 -15.19 1.30
CA GLU A 124 4.02 -14.65 2.55
C GLU A 124 3.19 -13.52 3.17
N LYS A 125 2.29 -12.89 2.40
CA LYS A 125 1.44 -11.80 2.90
C LYS A 125 0.36 -12.36 3.83
N TYR A 126 -0.12 -11.50 4.75
CA TYR A 126 -0.95 -11.91 5.88
C TYR A 126 -2.22 -12.66 5.49
N ILE A 127 -2.99 -12.19 4.51
CA ILE A 127 -4.26 -12.83 4.10
C ILE A 127 -4.02 -14.22 3.47
N PRO A 128 -3.16 -14.40 2.45
CA PRO A 128 -2.86 -15.74 1.93
C PRO A 128 -2.25 -16.68 2.98
N LEU A 129 -1.38 -16.16 3.86
CA LEU A 129 -0.83 -16.91 4.98
C LEU A 129 -1.93 -17.42 5.91
N CYS A 130 -2.90 -16.57 6.28
CA CYS A 130 -4.05 -16.95 7.09
C CYS A 130 -4.90 -18.01 6.39
N ILE A 131 -5.22 -17.82 5.09
CA ILE A 131 -5.99 -18.80 4.32
C ILE A 131 -5.32 -20.18 4.35
N ARG A 132 -4.02 -20.23 4.10
CA ARG A 132 -3.23 -21.47 4.10
C ARG A 132 -3.25 -22.15 5.47
N ARG A 133 -2.93 -21.38 6.54
CA ARG A 133 -2.82 -21.93 7.90
C ARG A 133 -4.17 -22.38 8.47
N VAL A 134 -5.23 -21.63 8.24
CA VAL A 134 -6.59 -22.05 8.60
C VAL A 134 -6.95 -23.35 7.87
N ARG A 135 -6.66 -23.44 6.57
CA ARG A 135 -6.92 -24.65 5.77
C ARG A 135 -6.23 -25.89 6.35
N SER A 136 -4.96 -25.76 6.78
CA SER A 136 -4.17 -26.85 7.35
C SER A 136 -4.35 -27.05 8.85
N GLY A 137 -5.11 -26.20 9.55
CA GLY A 137 -5.27 -26.27 11.01
C GLY A 137 -4.04 -25.82 11.80
N GLU A 138 -3.12 -25.09 11.16
CA GLU A 138 -1.92 -24.54 11.79
C GLU A 138 -2.22 -23.30 12.62
N THR A 139 -1.39 -23.06 13.64
CA THR A 139 -1.50 -21.86 14.48
C THR A 139 -1.04 -20.60 13.74
N ILE A 140 -1.88 -19.57 13.75
CA ILE A 140 -1.54 -18.23 13.23
C ILE A 140 -0.97 -17.38 14.34
N ARG A 141 0.21 -16.79 14.11
CA ARG A 141 0.78 -15.79 15.01
C ARG A 141 0.18 -14.43 14.70
N ILE A 142 -0.51 -13.84 15.69
CA ILE A 142 -1.11 -12.51 15.61
C ILE A 142 -0.21 -11.51 16.34
N HIS A 143 0.35 -10.56 15.62
CA HIS A 143 1.14 -9.49 16.22
C HIS A 143 0.27 -8.56 17.05
N SER A 144 0.69 -8.28 18.28
CA SER A 144 -0.07 -7.56 19.30
C SER A 144 0.81 -6.62 20.11
N ASN A 145 0.18 -5.83 20.97
CA ASN A 145 0.87 -5.07 22.00
C ASN A 145 1.65 -6.00 22.98
N PRO A 146 2.60 -5.47 23.76
CA PRO A 146 3.39 -6.28 24.71
C PRO A 146 2.54 -7.07 25.71
N ALA A 147 1.39 -6.51 26.14
CA ALA A 147 0.45 -7.19 27.03
C ALA A 147 -0.36 -8.30 26.36
N LYS A 148 -0.24 -8.48 25.04
CA LYS A 148 -0.95 -9.48 24.23
C LYS A 148 -2.49 -9.37 24.31
N THR A 149 -2.98 -8.15 24.47
CA THR A 149 -4.43 -7.85 24.63
C THR A 149 -5.04 -7.14 23.43
N LYS A 150 -4.21 -6.50 22.57
CA LYS A 150 -4.69 -5.73 21.41
C LYS A 150 -3.85 -6.09 20.18
N ALA A 151 -4.48 -6.68 19.17
CA ALA A 151 -3.86 -6.97 17.89
C ALA A 151 -3.62 -5.68 17.10
N GLY A 152 -2.64 -5.72 16.20
CA GLY A 152 -2.40 -4.61 15.28
C GLY A 152 -3.56 -4.44 14.29
N SER A 153 -3.85 -3.19 13.91
CA SER A 153 -4.96 -2.85 13.01
C SER A 153 -4.51 -2.12 11.74
N ARG A 154 -5.28 -2.28 10.68
CA ARG A 154 -5.05 -1.70 9.33
C ARG A 154 -6.38 -1.44 8.63
N HIS A 155 -6.35 -0.53 7.65
CA HIS A 155 -7.36 -0.47 6.61
C HIS A 155 -6.88 -1.33 5.44
N TYR A 156 -7.52 -2.48 5.24
CA TYR A 156 -7.24 -3.32 4.09
C TYR A 156 -8.05 -2.84 2.89
N ILE A 157 -7.41 -2.69 1.72
CA ILE A 157 -8.07 -2.28 0.49
C ILE A 157 -7.88 -3.34 -0.60
N HIS A 158 -8.95 -3.70 -1.30
CA HIS A 158 -8.87 -4.69 -2.37
C HIS A 158 -8.22 -4.12 -3.63
N ALA A 159 -7.43 -4.91 -4.34
CA ALA A 159 -6.72 -4.48 -5.55
C ALA A 159 -7.64 -3.91 -6.64
N LYS A 160 -8.89 -4.39 -6.76
CA LYS A 160 -9.88 -3.81 -7.68
C LYS A 160 -10.28 -2.41 -7.25
N ASP A 161 -10.49 -2.18 -5.95
CA ASP A 161 -10.85 -0.85 -5.43
C ASP A 161 -9.69 0.13 -5.64
N VAL A 162 -8.44 -0.33 -5.48
CA VAL A 162 -7.24 0.47 -5.83
C VAL A 162 -7.23 0.82 -7.31
N ALA A 163 -7.51 -0.15 -8.20
CA ALA A 163 -7.54 0.10 -9.64
C ALA A 163 -8.65 1.11 -10.02
N GLU A 164 -9.83 1.00 -9.41
CA GLU A 164 -10.93 1.96 -9.58
C GLU A 164 -10.53 3.36 -9.10
N GLY A 165 -9.87 3.46 -7.93
CA GLY A 165 -9.34 4.72 -7.40
C GLY A 165 -8.30 5.35 -8.34
N LEU A 166 -7.38 4.56 -8.89
CA LEU A 166 -6.39 5.04 -9.86
C LEU A 166 -7.06 5.52 -11.16
N LEU A 167 -8.06 4.78 -11.66
CA LEU A 167 -8.84 5.21 -12.83
C LEU A 167 -9.62 6.49 -12.56
N HIS A 168 -10.17 6.64 -11.35
CA HIS A 168 -10.83 7.87 -10.93
C HIS A 168 -9.83 9.04 -10.94
N ILE A 169 -8.64 8.89 -10.32
CA ILE A 169 -7.59 9.90 -10.28
C ILE A 169 -7.14 10.30 -11.69
N LEU A 170 -7.01 9.35 -12.62
CA LEU A 170 -6.65 9.64 -14.02
C LEU A 170 -7.69 10.51 -14.73
N ASN A 171 -8.97 10.38 -14.37
CA ASN A 171 -10.07 11.17 -14.95
C ASN A 171 -10.29 12.53 -14.25
N LEU A 172 -9.66 12.77 -13.12
CA LEU A 172 -9.78 14.05 -12.42
C LEU A 172 -9.19 15.19 -13.25
N LYS A 173 -9.93 16.29 -13.30
CA LYS A 173 -9.47 17.55 -13.91
C LYS A 173 -9.14 18.54 -12.80
N GLY A 174 -7.87 19.01 -12.77
CA GLY A 174 -7.45 20.06 -11.85
C GLY A 174 -8.10 21.43 -12.16
N PRO A 175 -7.90 22.44 -11.31
CA PRO A 175 -6.91 22.46 -10.26
C PRO A 175 -7.34 21.64 -9.06
N PHE A 176 -6.39 20.94 -8.44
CA PHE A 176 -6.59 20.32 -7.14
C PHE A 176 -6.27 21.35 -6.05
N ASP A 177 -6.87 21.20 -4.88
CA ASP A 177 -6.53 22.04 -3.73
C ASP A 177 -5.13 21.67 -3.22
N ILE A 178 -4.14 22.31 -3.88
CA ILE A 178 -2.70 22.04 -3.68
C ILE A 178 -2.11 23.07 -2.71
N ASP A 179 -2.95 23.94 -2.15
CA ASP A 179 -2.51 25.19 -1.52
C ASP A 179 -1.96 25.02 -0.10
N TYR A 180 -0.77 24.42 -0.04
CA TYR A 180 0.10 24.53 1.13
C TYR A 180 1.53 24.83 0.67
N GLY A 181 1.89 26.12 0.62
CA GLY A 181 3.27 26.54 0.45
C GLY A 181 3.90 26.27 -0.92
N GLY A 182 3.10 26.10 -1.98
CA GLY A 182 3.59 25.97 -3.35
C GLY A 182 4.00 24.58 -3.81
N ALA A 183 3.77 23.54 -3.01
CA ALA A 183 3.96 22.16 -3.47
C ALA A 183 2.95 21.81 -4.57
N LYS A 184 3.45 21.42 -5.75
CA LYS A 184 2.63 21.25 -6.95
C LYS A 184 2.21 19.81 -7.21
N CYS A 185 2.89 18.84 -6.61
CA CYS A 185 2.60 17.43 -6.81
C CYS A 185 1.35 16.99 -6.01
N PRO A 186 0.22 16.73 -6.66
CA PRO A 186 -0.97 16.24 -5.98
C PRO A 186 -0.74 14.87 -5.35
N LYS A 187 -1.28 14.70 -4.14
CA LYS A 187 -1.22 13.44 -3.39
C LYS A 187 -2.63 12.95 -3.09
N PHE A 188 -2.83 11.64 -3.08
CA PHE A 188 -4.13 11.02 -2.88
C PHE A 188 -3.99 9.78 -2.00
N ASN A 189 -4.77 9.68 -0.92
CA ASN A 189 -4.82 8.51 -0.07
C ASN A 189 -5.87 7.51 -0.57
N LEU A 190 -5.45 6.31 -0.93
CA LEU A 190 -6.34 5.20 -1.28
C LEU A 190 -6.52 4.30 -0.06
N VAL A 191 -7.65 4.47 0.62
CA VAL A 191 -7.92 3.89 1.93
C VAL A 191 -9.07 2.89 1.84
N GLY A 192 -8.92 1.72 2.49
CA GLY A 192 -10.01 0.77 2.65
C GLY A 192 -11.14 1.32 3.51
N LYS A 193 -12.35 0.85 3.27
CA LYS A 193 -13.57 1.37 3.89
C LYS A 193 -13.57 1.25 5.42
N GLU A 194 -12.98 0.18 5.94
CA GLU A 194 -13.06 -0.19 7.35
C GLU A 194 -11.67 -0.44 7.95
N GLU A 195 -11.43 0.06 9.16
CA GLU A 195 -10.28 -0.37 9.96
C GLU A 195 -10.62 -1.69 10.65
N ILE A 196 -9.72 -2.67 10.54
CA ILE A 196 -9.89 -3.97 11.18
C ILE A 196 -8.59 -4.42 11.83
N ASP A 197 -8.67 -5.05 12.99
CA ASP A 197 -7.52 -5.69 13.59
C ASP A 197 -7.23 -7.06 12.97
N ASN A 198 -5.97 -7.48 13.04
CA ASN A 198 -5.51 -8.70 12.40
C ASN A 198 -6.14 -9.98 12.97
N LEU A 199 -6.56 -10.00 14.24
CA LEU A 199 -7.26 -11.15 14.82
C LEU A 199 -8.67 -11.29 14.24
N THR A 200 -9.43 -10.18 14.22
CA THR A 200 -10.76 -10.16 13.62
C THR A 200 -10.72 -10.54 12.14
N LEU A 201 -9.72 -10.05 11.40
CA LEU A 201 -9.53 -10.45 10.00
C LEU A 201 -9.26 -11.96 9.84
N ALA A 202 -8.40 -12.54 10.70
CA ALA A 202 -8.14 -13.98 10.68
C ALA A 202 -9.40 -14.81 11.04
N GLN A 203 -10.22 -14.31 11.99
CA GLN A 203 -11.51 -14.92 12.32
C GLN A 203 -12.49 -14.90 11.15
N MET A 204 -12.56 -13.77 10.40
CA MET A 204 -13.37 -13.68 9.19
C MET A 204 -12.93 -14.73 8.14
N ILE A 205 -11.62 -14.86 7.91
CA ILE A 205 -11.07 -15.85 6.98
C ILE A 205 -11.40 -17.28 7.42
N ALA A 206 -11.30 -17.58 8.71
CA ALA A 206 -11.65 -18.89 9.27
C ALA A 206 -13.14 -19.20 9.11
N LYS A 207 -14.00 -18.20 9.36
CA LYS A 207 -15.46 -18.31 9.19
C LYS A 207 -15.84 -18.64 7.75
N VAL A 208 -15.24 -17.98 6.75
CA VAL A 208 -15.49 -18.26 5.34
C VAL A 208 -15.09 -19.69 4.98
N GLN A 209 -14.02 -20.21 5.57
CA GLN A 209 -13.58 -21.60 5.37
C GLN A 209 -14.39 -22.63 6.18
N GLY A 210 -15.32 -22.21 7.04
CA GLY A 210 -16.06 -23.12 7.94
C GLY A 210 -15.16 -23.86 8.93
N LYS A 211 -14.05 -23.22 9.37
CA LYS A 211 -13.04 -23.82 10.25
C LYS A 211 -12.82 -23.00 11.51
N GLU A 212 -12.33 -23.65 12.55
CA GLU A 212 -11.86 -22.98 13.76
C GLU A 212 -10.51 -22.29 13.50
N LEU A 213 -10.30 -21.16 14.16
CA LEU A 213 -9.04 -20.41 14.12
C LEU A 213 -8.14 -20.83 15.28
N ASN A 214 -7.01 -21.46 14.97
CA ASN A 214 -5.93 -21.66 15.93
C ASN A 214 -4.99 -20.46 15.87
N TYR A 215 -4.81 -19.73 16.97
CA TYR A 215 -3.94 -18.57 17.00
C TYR A 215 -3.20 -18.39 18.31
N GLU A 216 -2.10 -17.63 18.25
CA GLU A 216 -1.36 -17.14 19.42
C GLU A 216 -1.08 -15.64 19.26
N MET A 217 -1.25 -14.88 20.35
CA MET A 217 -0.86 -13.47 20.39
C MET A 217 0.63 -13.36 20.68
N SER A 218 1.34 -12.58 19.88
CA SER A 218 2.80 -12.36 20.00
C SER A 218 3.11 -10.87 20.09
N ASP A 219 3.93 -10.48 21.04
CA ASP A 219 4.44 -9.12 21.11
C ASP A 219 5.21 -8.77 19.83
N PHE A 220 4.78 -7.71 19.17
CA PHE A 220 5.35 -7.35 17.88
C PHE A 220 6.76 -6.73 18.00
N HIS A 221 7.03 -6.00 19.07
CA HIS A 221 8.32 -5.33 19.29
C HIS A 221 9.48 -6.32 19.38
N SER A 222 9.28 -7.44 20.06
CA SER A 222 10.30 -8.48 20.19
C SER A 222 10.46 -9.31 18.93
N ALA A 223 9.40 -9.39 18.08
CA ALA A 223 9.39 -10.25 16.90
C ALA A 223 9.79 -9.51 15.62
N ARG A 224 9.49 -8.22 15.49
CA ARG A 224 9.68 -7.46 14.25
C ARG A 224 9.99 -5.97 14.54
N PRO A 225 11.24 -5.62 14.89
CA PRO A 225 11.64 -4.22 15.09
C PRO A 225 11.39 -3.42 13.79
N GLY A 226 10.91 -2.18 13.93
CA GLY A 226 10.57 -1.32 12.79
C GLY A 226 9.17 -1.52 12.21
N HIS A 227 8.37 -2.42 12.76
CA HIS A 227 6.93 -2.52 12.48
C HIS A 227 6.11 -1.82 13.56
N ASP A 228 4.90 -1.38 13.19
CA ASP A 228 3.99 -0.67 14.06
C ASP A 228 2.66 -1.40 14.21
N LEU A 229 2.02 -1.22 15.37
CA LEU A 229 0.72 -1.83 15.65
C LEU A 229 -0.39 -1.26 14.77
N ARG A 230 -0.32 0.04 14.47
CA ARG A 230 -1.36 0.72 13.70
C ARG A 230 -0.75 1.69 12.70
N TYR A 231 -1.17 1.54 11.46
CA TYR A 231 -1.05 2.55 10.41
C TYR A 231 -2.45 2.99 10.00
N SER A 232 -2.64 4.27 9.73
CA SER A 232 -3.96 4.75 9.34
C SER A 232 -3.87 6.04 8.54
N LEU A 233 -4.58 6.06 7.41
CA LEU A 233 -4.73 7.23 6.55
C LEU A 233 -6.17 7.72 6.57
N SER A 234 -6.36 9.02 6.30
CA SER A 234 -7.66 9.60 6.01
C SER A 234 -7.99 9.43 4.52
N GLY A 235 -9.16 8.89 4.23
CA GLY A 235 -9.72 8.82 2.87
C GLY A 235 -10.63 9.99 2.52
N GLU A 236 -10.76 10.99 3.40
CA GLU A 236 -11.73 12.07 3.25
C GLU A 236 -11.49 12.92 2.00
N TYR A 237 -10.22 13.16 1.64
CA TYR A 237 -9.93 13.93 0.43
C TYR A 237 -10.43 13.23 -0.83
N MET A 238 -10.16 11.95 -1.00
CA MET A 238 -10.67 11.18 -2.14
C MET A 238 -12.21 11.15 -2.15
N LYS A 239 -12.83 11.09 -0.98
CA LYS A 239 -14.29 11.18 -0.85
C LYS A 239 -14.84 12.54 -1.31
N THR A 240 -14.19 13.66 -0.98
CA THR A 240 -14.56 14.99 -1.51
C THR A 240 -14.42 15.07 -3.02
N LEU A 241 -13.51 14.28 -3.61
CA LEU A 241 -13.33 14.16 -5.05
C LEU A 241 -14.29 13.16 -5.73
N GLY A 242 -15.20 12.55 -4.95
CA GLY A 242 -16.25 11.66 -5.45
C GLY A 242 -15.87 10.19 -5.54
N TRP A 243 -14.82 9.75 -4.82
CA TRP A 243 -14.43 8.35 -4.81
C TRP A 243 -14.23 7.80 -3.39
N GLU A 244 -14.79 6.64 -3.14
CA GLU A 244 -14.54 5.78 -1.98
C GLU A 244 -14.79 4.31 -2.36
N PRO A 245 -14.15 3.32 -1.70
CA PRO A 245 -14.44 1.90 -1.93
C PRO A 245 -15.93 1.59 -1.67
N GLN A 246 -16.60 0.96 -2.63
CA GLN A 246 -18.04 0.68 -2.54
C GLN A 246 -18.34 -0.64 -1.83
N ILE A 247 -17.50 -1.64 -2.02
CA ILE A 247 -17.71 -3.00 -1.51
C ILE A 247 -17.21 -3.12 -0.06
N ALA A 248 -17.96 -3.79 0.81
CA ALA A 248 -17.58 -4.04 2.18
C ALA A 248 -16.35 -4.98 2.26
N LEU A 249 -15.50 -4.79 3.26
CA LEU A 249 -14.31 -5.63 3.47
C LEU A 249 -14.69 -7.11 3.62
N SER A 250 -15.78 -7.41 4.32
CA SER A 250 -16.25 -8.79 4.52
C SER A 250 -16.57 -9.50 3.22
N GLU A 251 -17.22 -8.81 2.29
CA GLU A 251 -17.54 -9.35 0.96
C GLU A 251 -16.27 -9.56 0.13
N ARG A 252 -15.34 -8.61 0.15
CA ARG A 252 -14.04 -8.75 -0.54
C ARG A 252 -13.22 -9.91 0.03
N ILE A 253 -13.22 -10.10 1.35
CA ILE A 253 -12.52 -11.23 1.99
C ILE A 253 -13.16 -12.56 1.57
N GLU A 254 -14.49 -12.66 1.57
CA GLU A 254 -15.18 -13.87 1.11
C GLU A 254 -14.82 -14.21 -0.34
N GLN A 255 -14.84 -13.23 -1.25
CA GLN A 255 -14.45 -13.39 -2.65
C GLN A 255 -13.01 -13.91 -2.79
N VAL A 256 -12.05 -13.27 -2.10
CA VAL A 256 -10.63 -13.63 -2.17
C VAL A 256 -10.36 -15.00 -1.56
N VAL A 257 -10.98 -15.34 -0.42
CA VAL A 257 -10.81 -16.65 0.24
C VAL A 257 -11.30 -17.75 -0.69
N ASN A 258 -12.53 -17.66 -1.19
CA ASN A 258 -13.11 -18.65 -2.08
C ASN A 258 -12.28 -18.81 -3.36
N TRP A 259 -11.93 -17.71 -4.03
CA TRP A 259 -11.07 -17.77 -5.21
C TRP A 259 -9.72 -18.43 -4.92
N THR A 260 -9.09 -18.11 -3.79
CA THR A 260 -7.77 -18.66 -3.43
C THR A 260 -7.85 -20.16 -3.15
N LEU A 261 -8.94 -20.62 -2.52
CA LEU A 261 -9.17 -22.06 -2.27
C LEU A 261 -9.37 -22.85 -3.57
N ASP A 262 -10.04 -22.26 -4.55
CA ASP A 262 -10.23 -22.82 -5.89
C ASP A 262 -8.94 -22.76 -6.75
N ASN A 263 -7.98 -21.92 -6.36
CA ASN A 263 -6.73 -21.69 -7.07
C ASN A 263 -5.50 -21.91 -6.16
N ASP A 264 -5.42 -23.04 -5.51
CA ASP A 264 -4.47 -23.35 -4.43
C ASP A 264 -2.98 -23.26 -4.79
N ARG A 265 -2.64 -23.23 -6.08
CA ARG A 265 -1.29 -22.96 -6.57
C ARG A 265 -0.71 -21.63 -6.04
N TRP A 266 -1.58 -20.68 -5.68
CA TRP A 266 -1.21 -19.38 -5.13
C TRP A 266 -0.96 -19.38 -3.62
N LEU A 267 -1.11 -20.53 -2.96
CA LEU A 267 -0.77 -20.75 -1.54
C LEU A 267 0.58 -21.46 -1.35
N LYS A 268 1.26 -21.82 -2.44
CA LYS A 268 2.54 -22.58 -2.42
C LYS A 268 3.75 -21.67 -2.31
#